data_b3e17ab641d951bbe614e4f46e5da9b0
#
_entry.id   b3e17ab641d951bbe614e4f46e5da9b0
#
_cell.length_a   1.000
_cell.length_b   1.000
_cell.length_c   1.000
_cell.angle_alpha   90.00
_cell.angle_beta   90.00
_cell.angle_gamma   90.00
#
_symmetry.space_group_name_H-M   'P 1'
#
loop_
_entity.id
_entity.type
_entity.pdbx_description
1 polymer ?
#
loop_
_entity_poly.entity_id
_entity_poly.type
_entity_poly.pdbx_seq_one_letter_code
_entity_poly.pdbx_strand_id
1 'polypeptide(L)'
;ACYEVDVWERGAFPKPDLPFPEDTVKLSGIPAMAQHTVFATAQDNSKPLLKCVNLMFTSTGLRAAGSNGNCIVTARGDNQSTGDVSLLIPAASLGKLSNMCQDKDEFRVGTTGKSIVFFRENFLFSARLMEGGYIDTDQLVGSIRNAFTVLTDIHDMRAALSSVLSIGTGN
;
A
#
# COMPACT_ATOMS: atom_id res chain seq x y z
N ALA A 1 -15.36 30.87 -26.62
CA ALA A 1 -16.40 30.40 -25.70
C ALA A 1 -16.03 30.86 -24.31
N CYS A 2 -16.94 31.56 -23.62
CA CYS A 2 -16.79 31.96 -22.23
C CYS A 2 -17.58 30.94 -21.40
N TYR A 3 -16.95 30.34 -20.36
CA TYR A 3 -17.61 29.43 -19.45
C TYR A 3 -17.75 30.11 -18.09
N GLU A 4 -18.96 30.18 -17.56
CA GLU A 4 -19.19 30.51 -16.16
C GLU A 4 -19.07 29.24 -15.32
N VAL A 5 -18.24 29.29 -14.31
CA VAL A 5 -18.06 28.19 -13.35
C VAL A 5 -18.38 28.72 -11.97
N ASP A 6 -19.32 28.07 -11.31
CA ASP A 6 -19.60 28.35 -9.90
C ASP A 6 -18.38 27.98 -9.04
N VAL A 7 -17.90 28.95 -8.29
CA VAL A 7 -16.76 28.75 -7.36
C VAL A 7 -17.25 28.94 -5.93
N TRP A 8 -16.73 28.11 -5.05
CA TRP A 8 -16.98 28.26 -3.61
C TRP A 8 -16.13 29.38 -3.05
N GLU A 9 -16.68 30.08 -2.07
CA GLU A 9 -15.91 31.09 -1.35
C GLU A 9 -14.67 30.44 -0.71
N ARG A 10 -13.55 31.17 -0.71
CA ARG A 10 -12.24 30.67 -0.20
C ARG A 10 -12.31 30.16 1.24
N GLY A 11 -13.24 30.67 2.07
CA GLY A 11 -13.46 30.24 3.45
C GLY A 11 -14.34 29.00 3.61
N ALA A 12 -15.09 28.60 2.56
CA ALA A 12 -16.02 27.48 2.60
C ALA A 12 -15.34 26.12 2.35
N PHE A 13 -14.08 26.10 1.89
CA PHE A 13 -13.34 24.86 1.74
C PHE A 13 -12.98 24.31 3.13
N PRO A 14 -13.43 23.09 3.48
CA PRO A 14 -13.13 22.49 4.77
C PRO A 14 -11.62 22.29 4.88
N LYS A 15 -10.97 23.00 5.79
CA LYS A 15 -9.59 22.77 6.14
C LYS A 15 -9.55 21.53 7.05
N PRO A 16 -8.87 20.46 6.68
CA PRO A 16 -8.71 19.33 7.59
C PRO A 16 -7.89 19.80 8.80
N ASP A 17 -8.48 19.71 9.98
CA ASP A 17 -7.74 19.85 11.23
C ASP A 17 -7.02 18.51 11.48
N LEU A 18 -5.82 18.40 10.91
CA LEU A 18 -4.98 17.23 11.07
C LEU A 18 -3.87 17.59 12.06
N PRO A 19 -3.95 17.12 13.30
CA PRO A 19 -2.83 17.25 14.21
C PRO A 19 -1.62 16.54 13.60
N PHE A 20 -0.45 17.14 13.69
CA PHE A 20 0.79 16.46 13.32
C PHE A 20 1.10 15.36 14.32
N PRO A 21 1.51 14.17 13.87
CA PRO A 21 1.90 13.10 14.78
C PRO A 21 3.15 13.51 15.57
N GLU A 22 3.15 13.22 16.87
CA GLU A 22 4.30 13.48 17.76
C GLU A 22 5.45 12.51 17.43
N ASP A 23 5.11 11.21 17.26
CA ASP A 23 6.08 10.19 16.89
C ASP A 23 6.03 9.93 15.39
N THR A 24 7.18 10.01 14.75
CA THR A 24 7.30 9.80 13.31
C THR A 24 8.49 8.91 12.95
N VAL A 25 8.32 8.12 11.92
CA VAL A 25 9.38 7.34 11.28
C VAL A 25 9.66 7.88 9.88
N LYS A 26 10.87 7.70 9.41
CA LYS A 26 11.24 8.03 8.03
C LYS A 26 10.94 6.84 7.13
N LEU A 27 10.38 7.10 5.97
CA LEU A 27 9.99 6.10 4.99
C LEU A 27 10.27 6.61 3.57
N SER A 28 10.89 5.75 2.77
CA SER A 28 11.07 5.94 1.32
C SER A 28 10.59 4.70 0.55
N GLY A 29 10.65 4.73 -0.79
CA GLY A 29 10.27 3.59 -1.61
C GLY A 29 8.77 3.28 -1.64
N ILE A 30 7.92 4.28 -1.39
CA ILE A 30 6.45 4.11 -1.39
C ILE A 30 5.94 3.60 -2.74
N PRO A 31 6.37 4.13 -3.92
CA PRO A 31 5.92 3.61 -5.21
C PRO A 31 6.24 2.13 -5.42
N ALA A 32 7.46 1.72 -5.16
CA ALA A 32 7.86 0.31 -5.30
C ALA A 32 7.04 -0.60 -4.37
N MET A 33 6.85 -0.18 -3.12
CA MET A 33 6.05 -0.93 -2.15
C MET A 33 4.58 -1.06 -2.60
N ALA A 34 3.97 0.03 -3.06
CA ALA A 34 2.60 0.02 -3.55
C ALA A 34 2.46 -0.85 -4.80
N GLN A 35 3.39 -0.76 -5.75
CA GLN A 35 3.43 -1.57 -6.96
C GLN A 35 3.46 -3.07 -6.63
N HIS A 36 4.20 -3.45 -5.60
CA HIS A 36 4.33 -4.85 -5.21
C HIS A 36 3.15 -5.39 -4.39
N THR A 37 2.32 -4.54 -3.77
CA THR A 37 1.30 -5.01 -2.81
C THR A 37 -0.13 -4.68 -3.20
N VAL A 38 -0.39 -3.51 -3.81
CA VAL A 38 -1.75 -3.03 -4.07
C VAL A 38 -2.53 -3.95 -5.01
N PHE A 39 -1.91 -4.47 -6.06
CA PHE A 39 -2.58 -5.36 -7.02
C PHE A 39 -3.06 -6.67 -6.40
N ALA A 40 -2.41 -7.12 -5.32
CA ALA A 40 -2.76 -8.35 -4.63
C ALA A 40 -3.92 -8.20 -3.64
N THR A 41 -4.43 -7.00 -3.42
CA THR A 41 -5.55 -6.76 -2.49
C THR A 41 -6.90 -7.12 -3.12
N ALA A 42 -7.89 -7.41 -2.27
CA ALA A 42 -9.25 -7.69 -2.72
C ALA A 42 -9.89 -6.47 -3.38
N GLN A 43 -10.68 -6.71 -4.43
CA GLN A 43 -11.40 -5.65 -5.16
C GLN A 43 -12.87 -5.57 -4.70
N ASP A 44 -13.44 -6.68 -4.25
CA ASP A 44 -14.83 -6.76 -3.77
C ASP A 44 -14.98 -6.30 -2.30
N ASN A 45 -16.22 -6.12 -1.87
CA ASN A 45 -16.54 -5.64 -0.53
C ASN A 45 -16.80 -6.77 0.48
N SER A 46 -16.68 -8.04 0.09
CA SER A 46 -16.97 -9.19 0.95
C SER A 46 -15.96 -9.30 2.10
N LYS A 47 -14.73 -8.85 1.87
CA LYS A 47 -13.64 -8.89 2.84
C LYS A 47 -12.97 -7.53 2.96
N PRO A 48 -13.56 -6.56 3.69
CA PRO A 48 -13.08 -5.17 3.71
C PRO A 48 -11.60 -5.02 4.16
N LEU A 49 -11.15 -5.86 5.08
CA LEU A 49 -9.76 -5.81 5.57
C LEU A 49 -8.75 -6.22 4.49
N LEU A 50 -9.14 -7.12 3.57
CA LEU A 50 -8.27 -7.52 2.45
C LEU A 50 -8.20 -6.48 1.33
N LYS A 51 -9.01 -5.43 1.38
CA LYS A 51 -8.85 -4.23 0.52
C LYS A 51 -7.74 -3.30 1.01
N CYS A 52 -7.11 -3.64 2.11
CA CYS A 52 -6.02 -2.88 2.69
C CYS A 52 -4.68 -3.57 2.44
N VAL A 53 -3.64 -2.75 2.43
CA VAL A 53 -2.27 -3.19 2.58
C VAL A 53 -1.93 -3.09 4.06
N ASN A 54 -1.38 -4.16 4.62
CA ASN A 54 -0.87 -4.16 5.98
C ASN A 54 0.58 -3.67 5.99
N LEU A 55 0.83 -2.53 6.64
CA LEU A 55 2.15 -1.97 6.87
C LEU A 55 2.61 -2.36 8.27
N MET A 56 3.62 -3.20 8.37
CA MET A 56 4.23 -3.64 9.62
C MET A 56 5.57 -2.94 9.79
N PHE A 57 5.63 -2.01 10.71
CA PHE A 57 6.86 -1.34 11.12
C PHE A 57 7.47 -2.17 12.24
N THR A 58 8.70 -2.58 12.08
CA THR A 58 9.44 -3.37 13.06
C THR A 58 10.82 -2.78 13.31
N SER A 59 11.49 -3.20 14.35
CA SER A 59 12.88 -2.79 14.62
C SER A 59 13.88 -3.21 13.53
N THR A 60 13.50 -4.19 12.68
CA THR A 60 14.34 -4.69 11.58
C THR A 60 13.99 -4.12 10.22
N GLY A 61 12.96 -3.28 10.12
CA GLY A 61 12.53 -2.65 8.87
C GLY A 61 11.02 -2.62 8.69
N LEU A 62 10.59 -2.15 7.53
CA LEU A 62 9.19 -2.12 7.11
C LEU A 62 8.86 -3.36 6.29
N ARG A 63 7.71 -3.93 6.54
CA ARG A 63 7.10 -4.96 5.73
C ARG A 63 5.70 -4.55 5.32
N ALA A 64 5.41 -4.64 4.05
CA ALA A 64 4.07 -4.43 3.51
C ALA A 64 3.50 -5.76 3.02
N ALA A 65 2.23 -6.02 3.27
CA ALA A 65 1.55 -7.23 2.82
C ALA A 65 0.20 -6.90 2.20
N GLY A 66 -0.07 -7.49 1.04
CA GLY A 66 -1.36 -7.45 0.35
C GLY A 66 -1.88 -8.86 0.08
N SER A 67 -3.18 -9.07 0.21
CA SER A 67 -3.83 -10.34 -0.11
C SER A 67 -5.29 -10.14 -0.53
N ASN A 68 -5.76 -10.98 -1.44
CA ASN A 68 -7.19 -11.09 -1.78
C ASN A 68 -7.83 -12.42 -1.30
N GLY A 69 -7.07 -13.21 -0.54
CA GLY A 69 -7.45 -14.54 -0.09
C GLY A 69 -6.99 -15.68 -1.01
N ASN A 70 -6.65 -15.39 -2.27
CA ASN A 70 -6.13 -16.37 -3.23
C ASN A 70 -4.63 -16.20 -3.48
N CYS A 71 -4.13 -14.99 -3.35
CA CYS A 71 -2.71 -14.70 -3.41
C CYS A 71 -2.28 -13.84 -2.22
N ILE A 72 -1.02 -13.93 -1.88
CA ILE A 72 -0.36 -13.11 -0.86
C ILE A 72 0.92 -12.59 -1.47
N VAL A 73 1.14 -11.29 -1.31
CA VAL A 73 2.40 -10.66 -1.68
C VAL A 73 2.93 -9.88 -0.49
N THR A 74 4.22 -10.02 -0.23
CA THR A 74 4.92 -9.24 0.78
C THR A 74 6.07 -8.49 0.14
N ALA A 75 6.22 -7.22 0.50
CA ALA A 75 7.35 -6.38 0.13
C ALA A 75 8.08 -5.95 1.41
N ARG A 76 9.40 -5.78 1.32
CA ARG A 76 10.22 -5.25 2.40
C ARG A 76 10.77 -3.90 1.99
N GLY A 77 10.87 -3.01 2.95
CA GLY A 77 11.46 -1.69 2.81
C GLY A 77 12.31 -1.36 4.01
N ASP A 78 13.23 -0.42 3.81
CA ASP A 78 14.05 0.08 4.90
C ASP A 78 13.28 1.17 5.65
N ASN A 79 13.24 1.04 6.96
CA ASN A 79 12.77 2.10 7.85
C ASN A 79 13.56 2.04 9.17
N GLN A 80 13.46 3.13 9.92
CA GLN A 80 14.01 3.21 11.27
C GLN A 80 12.84 3.39 12.24
N SER A 81 12.22 2.27 12.64
CA SER A 81 11.20 2.27 13.67
C SER A 81 11.77 1.77 14.99
N THR A 82 11.31 2.34 16.09
CA THR A 82 11.70 1.92 17.45
C THR A 82 10.73 0.92 18.08
N GLY A 83 9.63 0.59 17.38
CA GLY A 83 8.61 -0.32 17.90
C GLY A 83 7.88 -1.09 16.82
N ASP A 84 7.17 -2.14 17.22
CA ASP A 84 6.37 -2.96 16.34
C ASP A 84 4.95 -2.39 16.24
N VAL A 85 4.60 -1.90 15.04
CA VAL A 85 3.28 -1.33 14.76
C VAL A 85 2.75 -1.91 13.45
N SER A 86 1.49 -2.36 13.47
CA SER A 86 0.78 -2.84 12.29
C SER A 86 -0.36 -1.90 11.94
N LEU A 87 -0.37 -1.40 10.71
CA LEU A 87 -1.33 -0.40 10.22
C LEU A 87 -1.99 -0.89 8.93
N LEU A 88 -3.33 -0.86 8.88
CA LEU A 88 -4.09 -1.22 7.69
C LEU A 88 -4.46 0.04 6.90
N ILE A 89 -3.73 0.29 5.83
CA ILE A 89 -4.01 1.39 4.90
C ILE A 89 -4.85 0.88 3.71
N PRO A 90 -5.97 1.55 3.35
CA PRO A 90 -6.70 1.19 2.15
C PRO A 90 -5.79 1.21 0.91
N ALA A 91 -5.79 0.13 0.13
CA ALA A 91 -4.95 -0.02 -1.05
C ALA A 91 -5.14 1.13 -2.05
N ALA A 92 -6.39 1.60 -2.22
CA ALA A 92 -6.69 2.76 -3.06
C ALA A 92 -6.00 4.05 -2.58
N SER A 93 -5.87 4.25 -1.26
CA SER A 93 -5.17 5.41 -0.69
C SER A 93 -3.65 5.30 -0.90
N LEU A 94 -3.09 4.12 -0.67
CA LEU A 94 -1.67 3.87 -0.91
C LEU A 94 -1.32 4.03 -2.39
N GLY A 95 -2.16 3.54 -3.30
CA GLY A 95 -2.00 3.72 -4.73
C GLY A 95 -2.06 5.19 -5.17
N LYS A 96 -2.96 6.00 -4.58
CA LYS A 96 -2.99 7.45 -4.84
C LYS A 96 -1.71 8.14 -4.38
N LEU A 97 -1.24 7.83 -3.17
CA LEU A 97 0.01 8.37 -2.65
C LEU A 97 1.20 7.99 -3.56
N SER A 98 1.27 6.73 -3.96
CA SER A 98 2.30 6.20 -4.87
C SER A 98 2.39 7.00 -6.17
N ASN A 99 1.26 7.41 -6.75
CA ASN A 99 1.23 8.21 -7.98
C ASN A 99 1.69 9.66 -7.80
N MET A 100 1.81 10.13 -6.55
CA MET A 100 2.20 11.51 -6.22
C MET A 100 3.68 11.62 -5.80
N CYS A 101 4.42 10.53 -5.73
CA CYS A 101 5.80 10.50 -5.22
C CYS A 101 6.70 9.61 -6.07
N GLN A 102 7.99 9.74 -5.84
CA GLN A 102 9.05 8.93 -6.45
C GLN A 102 9.70 8.05 -5.38
N ASP A 103 10.38 6.96 -5.78
CA ASP A 103 11.01 6.03 -4.83
C ASP A 103 12.07 6.70 -3.94
N LYS A 104 12.73 7.73 -4.46
CA LYS A 104 13.74 8.52 -3.72
C LYS A 104 13.14 9.50 -2.70
N ASP A 105 11.84 9.74 -2.76
CA ASP A 105 11.19 10.68 -1.85
C ASP A 105 11.14 10.11 -0.44
N GLU A 106 11.68 10.85 0.52
CA GLU A 106 11.63 10.52 1.94
C GLU A 106 10.46 11.26 2.61
N PHE A 107 9.62 10.53 3.31
CA PHE A 107 8.51 11.05 4.08
C PHE A 107 8.73 10.82 5.56
N ARG A 108 8.24 11.74 6.38
CA ARG A 108 7.95 11.44 7.77
C ARG A 108 6.55 10.86 7.84
N VAL A 109 6.41 9.75 8.54
CA VAL A 109 5.17 8.99 8.67
C VAL A 109 4.83 8.81 10.12
N GLY A 110 3.61 9.09 10.48
CA GLY A 110 3.10 8.86 11.82
C GLY A 110 1.59 8.67 11.82
N THR A 111 1.02 8.40 12.98
CA THR A 111 -0.43 8.20 13.12
C THR A 111 -1.04 9.28 13.99
N THR A 112 -2.26 9.70 13.64
CA THR A 112 -3.08 10.61 14.44
C THR A 112 -4.47 10.04 14.56
N GLY A 113 -4.84 9.63 15.77
CA GLY A 113 -6.12 8.94 15.99
C GLY A 113 -6.27 7.73 15.06
N LYS A 114 -7.22 7.83 14.11
CA LYS A 114 -7.52 6.74 13.15
C LYS A 114 -6.91 6.94 11.77
N SER A 115 -5.94 7.84 11.63
CA SER A 115 -5.34 8.19 10.35
C SER A 115 -3.84 8.01 10.36
N ILE A 116 -3.29 7.60 9.22
CA ILE A 116 -1.85 7.68 8.93
C ILE A 116 -1.59 8.98 8.16
N VAL A 117 -0.51 9.65 8.50
CA VAL A 117 -0.10 10.91 7.88
C VAL A 117 1.31 10.75 7.32
N PHE A 118 1.46 11.07 6.04
CA PHE A 118 2.74 11.16 5.33
C PHE A 118 3.01 12.64 5.05
N PHE A 119 4.16 13.13 5.45
CA PHE A 119 4.47 14.53 5.21
C PHE A 119 5.96 14.76 4.93
N ARG A 120 6.20 15.78 4.11
CA ARG A 120 7.52 16.36 3.81
C ARG A 120 7.29 17.81 3.40
N GLU A 121 8.19 18.72 3.78
CA GLU A 121 8.13 20.14 3.43
C GLU A 121 6.71 20.68 3.13
N ASN A 122 6.37 20.82 1.85
CA ASN A 122 5.10 21.38 1.37
C ASN A 122 4.08 20.30 0.97
N PHE A 123 4.29 19.02 1.35
CA PHE A 123 3.41 17.91 1.02
C PHE A 123 2.89 17.25 2.27
N LEU A 124 1.58 17.09 2.33
CA LEU A 124 0.90 16.32 3.37
C LEU A 124 -0.15 15.43 2.72
N PHE A 125 -0.10 14.15 3.05
CA PHE A 125 -1.11 13.17 2.66
C PHE A 125 -1.60 12.44 3.90
N SER A 126 -2.92 12.38 4.07
CA SER A 126 -3.55 11.65 5.16
C SER A 126 -4.51 10.62 4.62
N ALA A 127 -4.50 9.43 5.20
CA ALA A 127 -5.44 8.38 4.88
C ALA A 127 -5.99 7.77 6.17
N ARG A 128 -7.32 7.52 6.19
CA ARG A 128 -7.95 6.82 7.30
C ARG A 128 -7.51 5.36 7.30
N LEU A 129 -7.09 4.88 8.46
CA LEU A 129 -6.76 3.48 8.68
C LEU A 129 -8.02 2.65 8.87
N MET A 130 -7.95 1.39 8.48
CA MET A 130 -8.96 0.39 8.80
C MET A 130 -8.61 -0.28 10.12
N GLU A 131 -9.61 -0.43 10.99
CA GLU A 131 -9.47 -1.15 12.25
C GLU A 131 -9.78 -2.64 12.04
N GLY A 132 -8.97 -3.51 12.63
CA GLY A 132 -9.17 -4.96 12.60
C GLY A 132 -7.88 -5.74 12.53
N GLY A 133 -7.97 -7.06 12.69
CA GLY A 133 -6.83 -7.97 12.54
C GLY A 133 -6.63 -8.35 11.08
N TYR A 134 -5.41 -8.19 10.58
CA TYR A 134 -5.02 -8.71 9.27
C TYR A 134 -4.63 -10.19 9.38
N ILE A 135 -4.63 -10.88 8.24
CA ILE A 135 -4.16 -12.28 8.21
C ILE A 135 -2.68 -12.35 8.58
N ASP A 136 -2.32 -13.36 9.36
CA ASP A 136 -0.91 -13.63 9.67
C ASP A 136 -0.24 -14.23 8.42
N THR A 137 0.42 -13.35 7.67
CA THR A 137 1.10 -13.72 6.43
C THR A 137 2.33 -14.58 6.66
N ASP A 138 2.96 -14.49 7.83
CA ASP A 138 4.15 -15.29 8.15
C ASP A 138 3.77 -16.72 8.47
N GLN A 139 2.72 -16.90 9.26
CA GLN A 139 2.19 -18.22 9.56
C GLN A 139 1.71 -18.91 8.28
N LEU A 140 1.01 -18.19 7.39
CA LEU A 140 0.54 -18.76 6.14
C LEU A 140 1.70 -19.15 5.23
N VAL A 141 2.65 -18.26 4.99
CA VAL A 141 3.83 -18.57 4.15
C VAL A 141 4.67 -19.69 4.76
N GLY A 142 4.86 -19.69 6.09
CA GLY A 142 5.58 -20.73 6.81
C GLY A 142 4.89 -22.11 6.78
N SER A 143 3.58 -22.14 6.57
CA SER A 143 2.80 -23.39 6.47
C SER A 143 2.84 -24.03 5.07
N ILE A 144 3.29 -23.30 4.04
CA ILE A 144 3.38 -23.82 2.68
C ILE A 144 4.49 -24.88 2.60
N ARG A 145 4.08 -26.11 2.27
CA ARG A 145 5.00 -27.20 2.01
C ARG A 145 5.21 -27.34 0.50
N ASN A 146 6.43 -27.18 0.05
CA ASN A 146 6.77 -27.34 -1.35
C ASN A 146 6.72 -28.82 -1.74
N ALA A 147 5.90 -29.19 -2.72
CA ALA A 147 5.92 -30.52 -3.32
C ALA A 147 7.11 -30.69 -4.28
N PHE A 148 7.46 -29.62 -4.99
CA PHE A 148 8.62 -29.56 -5.90
C PHE A 148 9.04 -28.10 -6.10
N THR A 149 10.26 -27.90 -6.60
CA THR A 149 10.82 -26.59 -6.93
C THR A 149 11.14 -26.55 -8.42
N VAL A 150 10.72 -25.47 -9.08
CA VAL A 150 11.05 -25.21 -10.48
C VAL A 150 11.93 -23.96 -10.54
N LEU A 151 13.05 -24.05 -11.23
CA LEU A 151 13.90 -22.92 -11.58
C LEU A 151 13.65 -22.56 -13.05
N THR A 152 13.32 -21.31 -13.31
CA THR A 152 13.08 -20.80 -14.66
C THR A 152 13.55 -19.36 -14.76
N ASP A 153 13.92 -18.96 -15.99
CA ASP A 153 14.18 -17.56 -16.26
C ASP A 153 12.87 -16.75 -16.25
N ILE A 154 12.92 -15.56 -15.68
CA ILE A 154 11.72 -14.70 -15.55
C ILE A 154 11.22 -14.21 -16.91
N HIS A 155 12.13 -13.98 -17.89
CA HIS A 155 11.75 -13.53 -19.22
C HIS A 155 11.05 -14.65 -19.99
N ASP A 156 11.54 -15.88 -19.89
CA ASP A 156 10.94 -17.06 -20.54
C ASP A 156 9.56 -17.34 -19.96
N MET A 157 9.43 -17.31 -18.63
CA MET A 157 8.13 -17.46 -17.96
C MET A 157 7.14 -16.38 -18.37
N ARG A 158 7.57 -15.11 -18.43
CA ARG A 158 6.74 -13.99 -18.84
C ARG A 158 6.29 -14.12 -20.30
N ALA A 159 7.18 -14.55 -21.20
CA ALA A 159 6.85 -14.79 -22.60
C ALA A 159 5.81 -15.92 -22.74
N ALA A 160 6.00 -17.02 -22.04
CA ALA A 160 5.07 -18.15 -22.05
C ALA A 160 3.68 -17.74 -21.53
N LEU A 161 3.61 -17.02 -20.39
CA LEU A 161 2.36 -16.53 -19.81
C LEU A 161 1.65 -15.54 -20.75
N SER A 162 2.38 -14.63 -21.38
CA SER A 162 1.83 -13.68 -22.34
C SER A 162 1.23 -14.38 -23.56
N SER A 163 1.87 -15.45 -24.05
CA SER A 163 1.36 -16.26 -25.15
C SER A 163 0.05 -16.97 -24.79
N VAL A 164 -0.05 -17.54 -23.58
CA VAL A 164 -1.28 -18.18 -23.11
C VAL A 164 -2.42 -17.18 -22.93
N LEU A 165 -2.13 -16.02 -22.34
CA LEU A 165 -3.13 -14.95 -22.14
C LEU A 165 -3.68 -14.43 -23.46
N SER A 166 -2.84 -14.30 -24.52
CA SER A 166 -3.29 -13.84 -25.85
C SER A 166 -4.28 -14.81 -26.51
N ILE A 167 -4.20 -16.10 -26.21
CA ILE A 167 -5.13 -17.12 -26.69
C ILE A 167 -6.46 -17.07 -25.90
N GLY A 168 -6.38 -16.80 -24.59
CA GLY A 168 -7.56 -16.76 -23.70
C GLY A 168 -8.43 -15.50 -23.83
N THR A 169 -7.95 -14.42 -24.42
CA THR A 169 -8.67 -13.15 -24.64
C THR A 169 -9.32 -13.03 -26.01
N GLY A 170 -9.26 -14.07 -26.83
CA GLY A 170 -9.80 -14.15 -28.20
C GLY A 170 -11.24 -14.67 -28.28
N ASN A 171 -12.17 -14.16 -27.43
CA ASN A 171 -13.61 -14.33 -27.61
C ASN A 171 -14.32 -13.02 -27.39
#